data_fb6de9301e401546971c00ab9c793030
#
_entry.id   fb6de9301e401546971c00ab9c793030
#
_cell.length_a   1.000
_cell.length_b   1.000
_cell.length_c   1.000
_cell.angle_alpha   90.00
_cell.angle_beta   90.00
_cell.angle_gamma   90.00
#
_symmetry.space_group_name_H-M   'P 1'
#
loop_
_entity.id
_entity.type
_entity.pdbx_description
1 polymer ?
#
loop_
_entity_poly.entity_id
_entity_poly.type
_entity_poly.pdbx_seq_one_letter_code
_entity_poly.pdbx_strand_id
1 'polypeptide(L)'
;VINYETGAGNNAHRQLWSVAGHMASFYRVLFGMTYELDGIHFAPYVPDWMVGPFELSNYTYRDANLTVTVSGQGDQVASLKVNGEEMGADYVLPANASGDYTIEIVVEDSGDHDSVNLKPENLVICPEPPEMQLEDGVLTWTPDESYTYKLWTGTEYIDVTGQDSYEIPQDVYGSYSLVA
;
A
#
# COMPACT_ATOMS: atom_id res chain seq x y z
N VAL A 1 -1.97 8.23 -8.67
CA VAL A 1 -3.15 8.48 -7.80
C VAL A 1 -4.32 8.83 -8.72
N ILE A 2 -5.45 8.23 -8.48
CA ILE A 2 -6.67 8.39 -9.28
C ILE A 2 -7.71 9.09 -8.41
N ASN A 3 -8.41 10.05 -8.97
CA ASN A 3 -9.59 10.61 -8.33
C ASN A 3 -10.67 9.52 -8.27
N TYR A 4 -11.19 9.25 -7.09
CA TYR A 4 -12.11 8.15 -6.86
C TYR A 4 -13.45 8.33 -7.60
N GLU A 5 -13.96 9.55 -7.69
CA GLU A 5 -15.26 9.84 -8.30
C GLU A 5 -15.21 9.89 -9.83
N THR A 6 -14.16 10.46 -10.37
CA THR A 6 -14.07 10.72 -11.82
C THR A 6 -13.24 9.70 -12.57
N GLY A 7 -12.47 8.86 -11.87
CA GLY A 7 -11.47 7.98 -12.48
C GLY A 7 -10.31 8.71 -13.15
N ALA A 8 -10.28 10.03 -13.06
CA ALA A 8 -9.23 10.83 -13.66
C ALA A 8 -7.92 10.74 -12.86
N GLY A 9 -6.80 10.81 -13.56
CA GLY A 9 -5.49 10.87 -12.93
C GLY A 9 -5.31 12.18 -12.18
N ASN A 10 -4.99 12.09 -10.89
CA ASN A 10 -4.52 13.21 -10.09
C ASN A 10 -3.00 13.20 -10.05
N ASN A 11 -2.37 14.35 -10.10
CA ASN A 11 -0.92 14.54 -10.11
C ASN A 11 -0.21 14.01 -11.38
N ALA A 12 1.10 13.77 -11.28
CA ALA A 12 1.91 13.33 -12.39
C ALA A 12 1.48 11.95 -12.90
N HIS A 13 1.37 11.81 -14.23
CA HIS A 13 1.01 10.55 -14.89
C HIS A 13 2.04 9.42 -14.66
N ARG A 14 3.26 9.77 -14.26
CA ARG A 14 4.34 8.83 -13.96
C ARG A 14 4.92 9.18 -12.59
N GLN A 15 4.65 8.34 -11.61
CA GLN A 15 5.16 8.50 -10.25
C GLN A 15 6.18 7.39 -9.97
N LEU A 16 7.44 7.79 -9.79
CA LEU A 16 8.56 6.86 -9.59
C LEU A 16 8.36 5.96 -8.36
N TRP A 17 7.79 6.49 -7.29
CA TRP A 17 7.46 5.72 -6.08
C TRP A 17 6.44 4.60 -6.34
N SER A 18 5.42 4.85 -7.18
CA SER A 18 4.43 3.82 -7.54
C SER A 18 5.09 2.70 -8.36
N VAL A 19 6.01 3.06 -9.26
CA VAL A 19 6.80 2.09 -10.01
C VAL A 19 7.69 1.28 -9.07
N ALA A 20 8.38 1.95 -8.13
CA ALA A 20 9.23 1.27 -7.14
C ALA A 20 8.43 0.31 -6.25
N GLY A 21 7.23 0.73 -5.79
CA GLY A 21 6.33 -0.14 -5.03
C GLY A 21 5.86 -1.34 -5.83
N HIS A 22 5.54 -1.15 -7.11
CA HIS A 22 5.14 -2.23 -8.00
C HIS A 22 6.27 -3.24 -8.23
N MET A 23 7.49 -2.75 -8.52
CA MET A 23 8.66 -3.61 -8.65
C MET A 23 8.98 -4.35 -7.35
N ALA A 24 8.84 -3.69 -6.20
CA ALA A 24 9.03 -4.34 -4.90
C ALA A 24 8.05 -5.51 -4.69
N SER A 25 6.80 -5.41 -5.17
CA SER A 25 5.84 -6.52 -5.10
C SER A 25 6.27 -7.73 -5.91
N PHE A 26 6.86 -7.54 -7.09
CA PHE A 26 7.40 -8.66 -7.85
C PHE A 26 8.57 -9.33 -7.13
N TYR A 27 9.56 -8.57 -6.69
CA TYR A 27 10.75 -9.15 -6.07
C TYR A 27 10.46 -9.78 -4.71
N ARG A 28 9.67 -9.11 -3.87
CA ARG A 28 9.44 -9.53 -2.48
C ARG A 28 8.31 -10.52 -2.31
N VAL A 29 7.30 -10.48 -3.17
CA VAL A 29 6.16 -11.38 -3.06
C VAL A 29 6.26 -12.51 -4.07
N LEU A 30 6.25 -12.21 -5.38
CA LEU A 30 6.21 -13.25 -6.40
C LEU A 30 7.49 -14.11 -6.42
N PHE A 31 8.67 -13.48 -6.33
CA PHE A 31 9.96 -14.18 -6.22
C PHE A 31 10.40 -14.42 -4.76
N GLY A 32 9.69 -13.86 -3.79
CA GLY A 32 9.90 -14.05 -2.36
C GLY A 32 11.27 -13.60 -1.85
N MET A 33 11.95 -12.69 -2.56
CA MET A 33 13.33 -12.32 -2.26
C MET A 33 13.39 -11.32 -1.10
N THR A 34 13.92 -11.75 0.04
CA THR A 34 14.23 -10.89 1.19
C THR A 34 15.74 -10.77 1.35
N TYR A 35 16.21 -9.51 1.48
CA TYR A 35 17.64 -9.20 1.57
C TYR A 35 18.03 -9.02 3.03
N GLU A 36 18.86 -9.92 3.51
CA GLU A 36 19.36 -9.94 4.87
C GLU A 36 20.90 -9.75 4.88
N LEU A 37 21.50 -9.71 6.07
CA LEU A 37 22.96 -9.55 6.20
C LEU A 37 23.73 -10.77 5.70
N ASP A 38 23.16 -11.94 5.82
CA ASP A 38 23.71 -13.22 5.39
C ASP A 38 23.49 -13.50 3.90
N GLY A 39 22.50 -12.87 3.26
CA GLY A 39 22.23 -13.08 1.85
C GLY A 39 20.81 -12.79 1.39
N ILE A 40 20.35 -13.56 0.39
CA ILE A 40 18.98 -13.53 -0.10
C ILE A 40 18.26 -14.78 0.39
N HIS A 41 17.15 -14.58 1.10
CA HIS A 41 16.19 -15.60 1.47
C HIS A 41 15.07 -15.66 0.44
N PHE A 42 14.49 -16.85 0.21
CA PHE A 42 13.44 -17.07 -0.78
C PHE A 42 12.18 -17.63 -0.10
N ALA A 43 11.09 -16.86 -0.16
CA ALA A 43 9.77 -17.26 0.31
C ALA A 43 8.69 -16.73 -0.67
N PRO A 44 8.63 -17.26 -1.90
CA PRO A 44 7.71 -16.79 -2.92
C PRO A 44 6.25 -17.13 -2.57
N TYR A 45 5.36 -16.25 -3.02
CA TYR A 45 3.94 -16.45 -2.97
C TYR A 45 3.34 -16.28 -4.37
N VAL A 46 2.64 -17.31 -4.84
CA VAL A 46 1.95 -17.31 -6.13
C VAL A 46 0.47 -17.57 -5.88
N PRO A 47 -0.40 -16.55 -6.07
CA PRO A 47 -1.83 -16.71 -5.94
C PRO A 47 -2.40 -17.74 -6.92
N ASP A 48 -3.53 -18.36 -6.56
CA ASP A 48 -4.21 -19.40 -7.33
C ASP A 48 -4.68 -18.94 -8.73
N TRP A 49 -4.94 -17.63 -8.89
CA TRP A 49 -5.32 -17.02 -10.17
C TRP A 49 -4.16 -16.70 -11.10
N MET A 50 -2.90 -16.81 -10.62
CA MET A 50 -1.70 -16.61 -11.42
C MET A 50 -1.15 -17.94 -11.92
N VAL A 51 -0.89 -18.04 -13.23
CA VAL A 51 -0.37 -19.24 -13.85
C VAL A 51 1.04 -18.96 -14.40
N GLY A 52 2.06 -19.62 -13.76
CA GLY A 52 3.46 -19.52 -14.15
C GLY A 52 3.85 -20.56 -15.22
N PRO A 53 5.16 -20.83 -15.40
CA PRO A 53 6.26 -20.36 -14.56
C PRO A 53 6.58 -18.85 -14.77
N PHE A 54 7.11 -18.22 -13.72
CA PHE A 54 7.61 -16.86 -13.73
C PHE A 54 9.12 -16.87 -13.68
N GLU A 55 9.76 -16.07 -14.53
CA GLU A 55 11.22 -16.00 -14.60
C GLU A 55 11.71 -14.57 -14.39
N LEU A 56 12.68 -14.43 -13.51
CA LEU A 56 13.49 -13.22 -13.34
C LEU A 56 14.91 -13.54 -13.82
N SER A 57 15.29 -13.03 -14.97
CA SER A 57 16.60 -13.27 -15.57
C SER A 57 17.51 -12.04 -15.50
N ASN A 58 18.82 -12.28 -15.55
CA ASN A 58 19.85 -11.24 -15.52
C ASN A 58 19.75 -10.32 -14.28
N TYR A 59 19.34 -10.86 -13.15
CA TYR A 59 19.27 -10.11 -11.92
C TYR A 59 20.63 -10.07 -11.24
N THR A 60 21.22 -8.89 -11.13
CA THR A 60 22.54 -8.71 -10.50
C THR A 60 22.39 -8.52 -9.00
N TYR A 61 22.99 -9.40 -8.23
CA TYR A 61 23.13 -9.29 -6.79
C TYR A 61 24.63 -9.31 -6.43
N ARG A 62 25.18 -8.13 -6.11
CA ARG A 62 26.63 -7.96 -5.85
C ARG A 62 27.45 -8.51 -7.02
N ASP A 63 28.27 -9.57 -6.79
CA ASP A 63 29.11 -10.22 -7.79
C ASP A 63 28.44 -11.46 -8.43
N ALA A 64 27.19 -11.73 -8.10
CA ALA A 64 26.39 -12.80 -8.66
C ALA A 64 25.38 -12.29 -9.69
N ASN A 65 25.14 -13.10 -10.73
CA ASN A 65 24.09 -12.93 -11.72
C ASN A 65 23.07 -14.07 -11.57
N LEU A 66 21.81 -13.73 -11.34
CA LEU A 66 20.77 -14.68 -11.00
C LEU A 66 19.76 -14.83 -12.11
N THR A 67 19.36 -16.08 -12.36
CA THR A 67 18.11 -16.43 -13.03
C THR A 67 17.26 -17.20 -12.02
N VAL A 68 16.11 -16.63 -11.65
CA VAL A 68 15.18 -17.21 -10.66
C VAL A 68 13.90 -17.59 -11.37
N THR A 69 13.50 -18.85 -11.27
CA THR A 69 12.23 -19.35 -11.81
C THR A 69 11.34 -19.81 -10.65
N VAL A 70 10.11 -19.32 -10.63
CA VAL A 70 9.09 -19.74 -9.66
C VAL A 70 7.93 -20.39 -10.40
N SER A 71 7.53 -21.56 -9.95
CA SER A 71 6.41 -22.34 -10.52
C SER A 71 5.53 -22.91 -9.42
N GLY A 72 4.34 -23.39 -9.79
CA GLY A 72 3.32 -23.83 -8.83
C GLY A 72 2.47 -22.66 -8.35
N GLN A 73 1.67 -22.90 -7.33
CA GLN A 73 0.77 -21.92 -6.69
C GLN A 73 0.77 -22.20 -5.19
N GLY A 74 0.72 -21.13 -4.39
CA GLY A 74 0.72 -21.24 -2.93
C GLY A 74 1.80 -20.38 -2.27
N ASP A 75 2.10 -20.70 -1.04
CA ASP A 75 2.89 -19.92 -0.10
C ASP A 75 4.04 -20.71 0.58
N GLN A 76 4.12 -22.00 0.27
CA GLN A 76 5.15 -22.88 0.83
C GLN A 76 6.10 -23.35 -0.27
N VAL A 77 7.40 -23.31 -0.01
CA VAL A 77 8.41 -23.88 -0.90
C VAL A 77 8.37 -25.41 -0.82
N ALA A 78 7.90 -26.06 -1.88
CA ALA A 78 7.88 -27.51 -2.01
C ALA A 78 9.23 -28.07 -2.45
N SER A 79 9.94 -27.36 -3.34
CA SER A 79 11.30 -27.71 -3.75
C SER A 79 12.07 -26.46 -4.18
N LEU A 80 13.37 -26.45 -3.91
CA LEU A 80 14.28 -25.40 -4.32
C LEU A 80 15.57 -26.04 -4.86
N LYS A 81 15.95 -25.66 -6.09
CA LYS A 81 17.20 -26.10 -6.71
C LYS A 81 18.08 -24.90 -7.03
N VAL A 82 19.38 -25.10 -6.86
CA VAL A 82 20.40 -24.12 -7.22
C VAL A 82 21.40 -24.80 -8.16
N ASN A 83 21.53 -24.26 -9.36
CA ASN A 83 22.38 -24.84 -10.42
C ASN A 83 22.11 -26.35 -10.67
N GLY A 84 20.83 -26.74 -10.53
CA GLY A 84 20.37 -28.11 -10.71
C GLY A 84 20.52 -29.03 -9.49
N GLU A 85 21.12 -28.57 -8.39
CA GLU A 85 21.21 -29.32 -7.12
C GLU A 85 20.03 -28.97 -6.21
N GLU A 86 19.43 -30.01 -5.60
CA GLU A 86 18.34 -29.84 -4.63
C GLU A 86 18.87 -29.24 -3.33
N MET A 87 18.21 -28.17 -2.85
CA MET A 87 18.52 -27.49 -1.60
C MET A 87 17.35 -27.61 -0.63
N GLY A 88 17.59 -27.29 0.64
CA GLY A 88 16.49 -27.13 1.61
C GLY A 88 15.62 -25.91 1.29
N ALA A 89 14.36 -25.96 1.71
CA ALA A 89 13.42 -24.84 1.54
C ALA A 89 13.89 -23.54 2.23
N ASP A 90 14.78 -23.68 3.21
CA ASP A 90 15.43 -22.61 3.97
C ASP A 90 16.75 -22.12 3.38
N TYR A 91 17.05 -22.49 2.12
CA TYR A 91 18.27 -22.09 1.45
C TYR A 91 18.42 -20.55 1.40
N VAL A 92 19.62 -20.10 1.72
CA VAL A 92 20.02 -18.68 1.62
C VAL A 92 21.11 -18.56 0.57
N LEU A 93 20.92 -17.72 -0.44
CA LEU A 93 22.00 -17.35 -1.35
C LEU A 93 22.99 -16.45 -0.59
N PRO A 94 24.25 -16.88 -0.38
CA PRO A 94 25.16 -16.15 0.51
C PRO A 94 25.43 -14.72 0.03
N ALA A 95 25.64 -13.81 0.98
CA ALA A 95 25.96 -12.42 0.68
C ALA A 95 27.26 -12.21 -0.12
N ASN A 96 28.16 -13.20 -0.12
CA ASN A 96 29.42 -13.22 -0.90
C ASN A 96 29.33 -14.12 -2.14
N ALA A 97 28.12 -14.49 -2.58
CA ALA A 97 27.92 -15.24 -3.82
C ALA A 97 28.51 -14.49 -5.01
N SER A 98 29.10 -15.23 -5.94
CA SER A 98 29.71 -14.69 -7.16
C SER A 98 29.53 -15.66 -8.33
N GLY A 99 29.46 -15.12 -9.55
CA GLY A 99 29.20 -15.91 -10.76
C GLY A 99 27.72 -16.12 -11.04
N ASP A 100 27.40 -17.10 -11.89
CA ASP A 100 26.03 -17.32 -12.37
C ASP A 100 25.30 -18.35 -11.50
N TYR A 101 24.08 -18.02 -11.13
CA TYR A 101 23.16 -18.88 -10.37
C TYR A 101 21.85 -19.06 -11.11
N THR A 102 21.43 -20.30 -11.28
CA THR A 102 20.07 -20.67 -11.70
C THR A 102 19.35 -21.23 -10.48
N ILE A 103 18.28 -20.54 -10.06
CA ILE A 103 17.47 -20.89 -8.90
C ILE A 103 16.08 -21.26 -9.38
N GLU A 104 15.66 -22.49 -9.13
CA GLU A 104 14.35 -23.01 -9.50
C GLU A 104 13.54 -23.32 -8.25
N ILE A 105 12.39 -22.68 -8.08
CA ILE A 105 11.54 -22.82 -6.90
C ILE A 105 10.18 -23.32 -7.35
N VAL A 106 9.70 -24.36 -6.69
CA VAL A 106 8.33 -24.85 -6.82
C VAL A 106 7.61 -24.53 -5.52
N VAL A 107 6.45 -23.87 -5.65
CA VAL A 107 5.59 -23.58 -4.50
C VAL A 107 4.34 -24.43 -4.53
N GLU A 108 3.82 -24.72 -3.35
CA GLU A 108 2.54 -25.40 -3.12
C GLU A 108 1.75 -24.66 -2.04
N ASP A 109 0.47 -24.97 -1.96
CA ASP A 109 -0.42 -24.42 -0.95
C ASP A 109 -0.18 -25.12 0.41
N SER A 110 0.16 -24.36 1.44
CA SER A 110 0.37 -24.88 2.80
C SER A 110 -0.93 -25.38 3.44
N GLY A 111 -2.08 -24.90 2.93
CA GLY A 111 -3.40 -25.14 3.52
C GLY A 111 -3.63 -24.40 4.84
N ASP A 112 -2.64 -23.65 5.33
CA ASP A 112 -2.72 -22.85 6.55
C ASP A 112 -2.79 -21.37 6.16
N HIS A 113 -3.97 -20.94 5.78
CA HIS A 113 -4.24 -19.54 5.49
C HIS A 113 -4.81 -18.88 6.73
N ASP A 114 -3.98 -18.14 7.43
CA ASP A 114 -4.49 -17.18 8.40
C ASP A 114 -5.55 -16.32 7.72
N SER A 115 -6.76 -16.36 8.23
CA SER A 115 -7.85 -15.56 7.70
C SER A 115 -7.42 -14.08 7.73
N VAL A 116 -7.19 -13.52 6.56
CA VAL A 116 -6.99 -12.08 6.44
C VAL A 116 -8.22 -11.44 7.08
N ASN A 117 -8.02 -10.77 8.21
CA ASN A 117 -9.06 -10.08 8.93
C ASN A 117 -9.47 -8.85 8.11
N LEU A 118 -10.18 -9.08 7.01
CA LEU A 118 -10.83 -8.03 6.26
C LEU A 118 -11.86 -7.42 7.20
N LYS A 119 -11.52 -6.27 7.77
CA LYS A 119 -12.53 -5.49 8.46
C LYS A 119 -13.68 -5.29 7.48
N PRO A 120 -14.93 -5.59 7.88
CA PRO A 120 -16.08 -5.23 7.08
C PRO A 120 -15.93 -3.75 6.71
N GLU A 121 -16.26 -3.39 5.50
CA GLU A 121 -16.18 -2.04 4.99
C GLU A 121 -16.83 -1.06 5.99
N ASN A 122 -16.06 -0.56 6.93
CA ASN A 122 -16.35 0.70 7.55
C ASN A 122 -15.83 1.75 6.55
N LEU A 123 -16.56 1.94 5.49
CA LEU A 123 -16.51 3.18 4.75
C LEU A 123 -16.99 4.25 5.72
N VAL A 124 -16.06 4.75 6.54
CA VAL A 124 -16.24 6.06 7.15
C VAL A 124 -16.10 7.02 5.98
N ILE A 125 -17.19 7.21 5.27
CA ILE A 125 -17.33 8.32 4.37
C ILE A 125 -17.35 9.51 5.31
N CYS A 126 -16.25 10.26 5.35
CA CYS A 126 -16.30 11.57 5.98
C CYS A 126 -17.42 12.34 5.28
N PRO A 127 -18.43 12.82 5.99
CA PRO A 127 -19.45 13.65 5.38
C PRO A 127 -18.78 14.85 4.73
N GLU A 128 -19.29 15.27 3.58
CA GLU A 128 -18.84 16.52 3.00
C GLU A 128 -19.22 17.66 3.96
N PRO A 129 -18.26 18.51 4.33
CA PRO A 129 -18.59 19.65 5.16
C PRO A 129 -19.59 20.56 4.40
N PRO A 130 -20.60 21.11 5.05
CA PRO A 130 -21.53 22.01 4.41
C PRO A 130 -20.79 23.24 3.87
N GLU A 131 -21.27 23.76 2.74
CA GLU A 131 -20.75 25.01 2.20
C GLU A 131 -21.02 26.15 3.19
N MET A 132 -19.97 26.91 3.53
CA MET A 132 -20.07 28.09 4.35
C MET A 132 -20.18 29.33 3.47
N GLN A 133 -21.04 30.25 3.87
CA GLN A 133 -21.17 31.59 3.27
C GLN A 133 -20.77 32.63 4.31
N LEU A 134 -20.11 33.69 3.86
CA LEU A 134 -19.72 34.82 4.70
C LEU A 134 -20.43 36.07 4.20
N GLU A 135 -21.28 36.65 5.05
CA GLU A 135 -21.97 37.92 4.79
C GLU A 135 -21.94 38.76 6.07
N ASP A 136 -21.54 40.01 5.94
CA ASP A 136 -21.51 41.01 7.02
C ASP A 136 -20.82 40.54 8.31
N GLY A 137 -19.76 39.72 8.18
CA GLY A 137 -19.01 39.18 9.34
C GLY A 137 -19.64 37.96 10.01
N VAL A 138 -20.68 37.40 9.42
CA VAL A 138 -21.34 36.18 9.90
C VAL A 138 -21.11 35.05 8.92
N LEU A 139 -20.57 33.95 9.43
CA LEU A 139 -20.51 32.68 8.73
C LEU A 139 -21.85 31.95 8.90
N THR A 140 -22.40 31.45 7.81
CA THR A 140 -23.64 30.66 7.80
C THR A 140 -23.44 29.36 7.05
N TRP A 141 -24.13 28.31 7.47
CA TRP A 141 -24.14 26.99 6.81
C TRP A 141 -25.47 26.27 7.06
N THR A 142 -25.73 25.23 6.30
CA THR A 142 -26.91 24.39 6.54
C THR A 142 -26.44 23.10 7.22
N PRO A 143 -26.69 22.90 8.53
CA PRO A 143 -26.28 21.70 9.25
C PRO A 143 -27.17 20.51 8.89
N ASP A 144 -26.60 19.31 8.89
CA ASP A 144 -27.32 18.03 8.91
C ASP A 144 -27.36 17.53 10.36
N GLU A 145 -28.55 17.28 10.88
CA GLU A 145 -28.76 16.85 12.27
C GLU A 145 -28.11 15.50 12.62
N SER A 146 -27.69 14.74 11.61
CA SER A 146 -27.02 13.44 11.78
C SER A 146 -25.55 13.57 12.19
N TYR A 147 -24.96 14.77 12.08
CA TYR A 147 -23.56 15.00 12.31
C TYR A 147 -23.27 15.98 13.44
N THR A 148 -22.06 15.88 13.98
CA THR A 148 -21.51 16.87 14.91
C THR A 148 -20.55 17.77 14.17
N TYR A 149 -20.53 19.05 14.50
CA TYR A 149 -19.73 20.04 13.78
C TYR A 149 -18.73 20.75 14.67
N LYS A 150 -17.54 20.94 14.17
CA LYS A 150 -16.52 21.79 14.78
C LYS A 150 -16.08 22.87 13.80
N LEU A 151 -15.99 24.08 14.27
CA LEU A 151 -15.48 25.21 13.51
C LEU A 151 -14.03 25.49 13.94
N TRP A 152 -13.11 25.46 12.98
CA TRP A 152 -11.76 25.99 13.14
C TRP A 152 -11.80 27.52 13.04
N THR A 153 -11.27 28.21 14.04
CA THR A 153 -11.30 29.69 14.12
C THR A 153 -9.95 30.35 13.76
N GLY A 154 -9.00 29.57 13.23
CA GLY A 154 -7.62 30.01 13.00
C GLY A 154 -6.68 29.68 14.15
N THR A 155 -7.19 29.44 15.36
CA THR A 155 -6.40 29.13 16.55
C THR A 155 -6.85 27.86 17.29
N GLU A 156 -8.15 27.57 17.27
CA GLU A 156 -8.73 26.43 17.97
C GLU A 156 -10.00 25.91 17.28
N TYR A 157 -10.39 24.69 17.63
CA TYR A 157 -11.69 24.14 17.24
C TYR A 157 -12.73 24.42 18.33
N ILE A 158 -13.85 24.99 17.94
CA ILE A 158 -15.02 25.16 18.79
C ILE A 158 -16.15 24.23 18.34
N ASP A 159 -16.92 23.70 19.28
CA ASP A 159 -18.10 22.88 18.99
C ASP A 159 -19.27 23.81 18.53
N VAL A 160 -19.75 23.56 17.33
CA VAL A 160 -20.88 24.29 16.74
C VAL A 160 -22.02 23.33 16.34
N THR A 161 -22.06 22.16 16.96
CA THR A 161 -23.11 21.17 16.70
C THR A 161 -24.49 21.77 16.98
N GLY A 162 -25.40 21.63 16.02
CA GLY A 162 -26.76 22.21 16.10
C GLY A 162 -26.84 23.71 15.86
N GLN A 163 -25.73 24.36 15.49
CA GLN A 163 -25.72 25.76 15.08
C GLN A 163 -25.68 25.83 13.53
N ASP A 164 -26.20 26.91 12.99
CA ASP A 164 -26.23 27.23 11.56
C ASP A 164 -25.41 28.49 11.21
N SER A 165 -24.83 29.13 12.22
CA SER A 165 -24.13 30.39 12.05
C SER A 165 -23.08 30.63 13.13
N TYR A 166 -22.10 31.49 12.82
CA TYR A 166 -21.07 31.98 13.73
C TYR A 166 -20.70 33.41 13.40
N GLU A 167 -20.83 34.30 14.36
CA GLU A 167 -20.43 35.72 14.23
C GLU A 167 -18.90 35.82 14.46
N ILE A 168 -18.19 36.31 13.44
CA ILE A 168 -16.74 36.54 13.54
C ILE A 168 -16.50 37.75 14.42
N PRO A 169 -15.70 37.64 15.51
CA PRO A 169 -15.38 38.78 16.36
C PRO A 169 -14.71 39.91 15.55
N GLN A 170 -15.05 41.15 15.86
CA GLN A 170 -14.44 42.32 15.24
C GLN A 170 -12.93 42.32 15.46
N ASP A 171 -12.16 42.69 14.46
CA ASP A 171 -10.70 42.72 14.45
C ASP A 171 -9.99 41.38 14.53
N VAL A 172 -10.69 40.24 14.34
CA VAL A 172 -10.13 38.92 14.20
C VAL A 172 -10.03 38.54 12.72
N TYR A 173 -8.81 38.41 12.22
CA TYR A 173 -8.53 37.96 10.85
C TYR A 173 -7.96 36.55 10.90
N GLY A 174 -8.50 35.65 10.11
CA GLY A 174 -8.07 34.26 10.07
C GLY A 174 -8.76 33.43 9.00
N SER A 175 -8.35 32.17 8.89
CA SER A 175 -9.05 31.17 8.08
C SER A 175 -10.02 30.40 8.97
N TYR A 176 -11.23 30.25 8.49
CA TYR A 176 -12.27 29.46 9.14
C TYR A 176 -12.55 28.23 8.31
N SER A 177 -12.74 27.08 8.96
CA SER A 177 -13.16 25.86 8.27
C SER A 177 -14.10 25.04 9.16
N LEU A 178 -15.15 24.53 8.56
CA LEU A 178 -16.12 23.67 9.22
C LEU A 178 -15.74 22.20 8.97
N VAL A 179 -15.81 21.38 10.00
CA VAL A 179 -15.54 19.95 9.97
C VAL A 179 -16.77 19.23 10.55
N ALA A 180 -17.22 18.22 9.82
CA ALA A 180 -18.33 17.36 10.20
C ALA A 180 -17.81 16.01 10.76
#